data_1b6d8c0ea02aea83e00e1b0bb0404ea1
#
_entry.id   1b6d8c0ea02aea83e00e1b0bb0404ea1
#
_cell.length_a   1.000
_cell.length_b   1.000
_cell.length_c   1.000
_cell.angle_alpha   90.00
_cell.angle_beta   90.00
_cell.angle_gamma   90.00
#
_symmetry.space_group_name_H-M   'P 1'
#
loop_
_entity.id
_entity.type
_entity.pdbx_description
1 polymer ?
#
loop_
_entity_poly.entity_id
_entity_poly.type
_entity_poly.pdbx_seq_one_letter_code
_entity_poly.pdbx_strand_id
1 'polypeptide(L)'
;SGHNLGNIPLFSRIDKTVGFDWGDGTPDERLTKNNYSVRWSGYLKAPVGGKHAIGMYADGGVRIWLNDRLVLDKWNARGLQFYSVEASFEAGRKMPIKIEYINKTGAAACMLVSDFGNSDQIDKVKEFVSGVDLVLVALGNDEKLARENRDLPSIYLPMTQELLLKEIYKVNPRTALILHTGNPLTSKWAAEHVPAILQAWYPGQEGGKALAGILFGSENPSGKLPMTIYESEEQLPDILDYDIWKGRTYQYLSSKPLYGFGHGLSYSNFEYTHLQSDDVVRPDGTLQCSIEIKNISDVAGEEVVQV
;
A
#
# COMPACT_ATOMS: atom_id res chain seq x y z
N SER A 1 27.59 9.24 19.02
CA SER A 1 26.27 9.18 19.64
C SER A 1 25.76 10.62 19.87
N GLY A 2 24.57 10.91 19.40
CA GLY A 2 23.97 12.24 19.55
C GLY A 2 23.17 12.65 18.32
N HIS A 3 22.33 13.69 18.49
CA HIS A 3 21.45 14.22 17.47
C HIS A 3 22.16 14.88 16.28
N ASN A 4 23.46 15.11 16.37
CA ASN A 4 24.26 15.70 15.34
C ASN A 4 25.18 14.63 14.73
N LEU A 5 25.09 14.46 13.42
CA LEU A 5 26.08 13.72 12.64
C LEU A 5 27.40 14.48 12.72
N GLY A 6 28.18 14.19 13.75
CA GLY A 6 29.50 14.76 13.91
C GLY A 6 30.40 14.44 12.72
N ASN A 7 31.53 15.13 12.61
CA ASN A 7 32.47 14.92 11.52
C ASN A 7 33.21 13.58 11.60
N ILE A 8 33.27 12.96 12.76
CA ILE A 8 33.97 11.70 13.00
C ILE A 8 32.95 10.60 13.34
N PRO A 9 32.76 9.59 12.48
CA PRO A 9 31.90 8.46 12.78
C PRO A 9 32.49 7.58 13.89
N LEU A 10 31.64 7.00 14.73
CA LEU A 10 32.07 6.00 15.71
C LEU A 10 32.67 4.76 15.02
N PHE A 11 32.07 4.36 13.92
CA PHE A 11 32.54 3.32 13.03
C PHE A 11 31.96 3.52 11.62
N SER A 12 32.53 2.77 10.66
CA SER A 12 32.02 2.72 9.28
C SER A 12 31.97 1.26 8.83
N ARG A 13 30.98 0.96 7.98
CA ARG A 13 30.83 -0.34 7.33
C ARG A 13 30.28 -0.15 5.91
N ILE A 14 30.31 -1.18 5.11
CA ILE A 14 29.68 -1.19 3.79
C ILE A 14 28.36 -1.94 3.89
N ASP A 15 27.27 -1.27 3.55
CA ASP A 15 25.96 -1.85 3.40
C ASP A 15 25.65 -1.99 1.89
N LYS A 16 25.21 -3.16 1.45
CA LYS A 16 24.85 -3.39 0.04
C LYS A 16 23.59 -2.63 -0.37
N THR A 17 22.70 -2.44 0.60
CA THR A 17 21.42 -1.75 0.43
C THR A 17 21.15 -0.92 1.68
N VAL A 18 20.31 0.10 1.56
CA VAL A 18 19.69 0.77 2.72
C VAL A 18 18.31 0.16 2.89
N GLY A 19 18.23 -0.88 3.71
CA GLY A 19 16.98 -1.62 3.95
C GLY A 19 17.04 -2.31 5.30
N PHE A 20 16.73 -1.57 6.36
CA PHE A 20 16.88 -2.00 7.74
C PHE A 20 15.61 -1.79 8.53
N ASP A 21 15.25 -2.81 9.28
CA ASP A 21 14.26 -2.75 10.37
C ASP A 21 14.95 -3.29 11.63
N TRP A 22 15.31 -2.38 12.53
CA TRP A 22 15.98 -2.74 13.79
C TRP A 22 14.97 -2.94 14.93
N GLY A 23 13.69 -2.58 14.72
CA GLY A 23 12.68 -2.60 15.80
C GLY A 23 13.16 -1.78 16.98
N ASP A 24 13.08 -2.36 18.19
CA ASP A 24 13.61 -1.74 19.41
C ASP A 24 15.13 -1.95 19.58
N GLY A 25 15.82 -2.44 18.58
CA GLY A 25 17.26 -2.67 18.56
C GLY A 25 18.09 -1.49 18.04
N THR A 26 19.30 -1.80 17.60
CA THR A 26 20.26 -0.81 17.06
C THR A 26 20.94 -1.36 15.81
N PRO A 27 21.47 -0.48 14.95
CA PRO A 27 22.32 -0.90 13.81
C PRO A 27 23.59 -1.67 14.20
N ASP A 28 24.06 -1.48 15.43
CA ASP A 28 25.32 -2.05 15.93
C ASP A 28 25.33 -2.03 17.48
N GLU A 29 25.93 -3.04 18.08
CA GLU A 29 26.04 -3.19 19.54
C GLU A 29 26.76 -2.05 20.26
N ARG A 30 27.60 -1.30 19.55
CA ARG A 30 28.31 -0.12 20.04
C ARG A 30 27.44 1.10 20.22
N LEU A 31 26.21 1.05 19.74
CA LEU A 31 25.23 2.16 19.83
C LEU A 31 24.23 1.90 20.96
N THR A 32 23.74 2.97 21.55
CA THR A 32 22.58 2.93 22.44
C THR A 32 21.31 2.68 21.63
N LYS A 33 20.27 2.09 22.24
CA LYS A 33 18.99 1.84 21.56
C LYS A 33 18.35 3.09 20.97
N ASN A 34 18.61 4.24 21.56
CA ASN A 34 18.09 5.54 21.18
C ASN A 34 19.23 6.54 21.01
N ASN A 35 18.95 7.71 20.43
CA ASN A 35 19.90 8.81 20.28
C ASN A 35 21.13 8.45 19.43
N TYR A 36 20.91 7.81 18.31
CA TYR A 36 21.97 7.56 17.33
C TYR A 36 21.57 8.10 15.96
N SER A 37 22.56 8.31 15.14
CA SER A 37 22.39 8.72 13.75
C SER A 37 23.27 7.88 12.83
N VAL A 38 22.79 7.70 11.62
CA VAL A 38 23.50 6.94 10.57
C VAL A 38 23.58 7.82 9.32
N ARG A 39 24.69 7.77 8.62
CA ARG A 39 24.85 8.36 7.30
C ARG A 39 25.29 7.31 6.31
N TRP A 40 24.55 7.19 5.23
CA TRP A 40 24.96 6.42 4.06
C TRP A 40 25.39 7.39 2.95
N SER A 41 26.43 7.02 2.25
CA SER A 41 26.89 7.71 1.04
C SER A 41 27.17 6.68 -0.04
N GLY A 42 26.69 6.92 -1.23
CA GLY A 42 26.82 5.96 -2.32
C GLY A 42 26.34 6.53 -3.65
N TYR A 43 25.91 5.65 -4.52
CA TYR A 43 25.42 6.01 -5.83
C TYR A 43 24.12 5.27 -6.15
N LEU A 44 23.17 5.97 -6.74
CA LEU A 44 22.04 5.39 -7.45
C LEU A 44 22.38 5.27 -8.93
N LYS A 45 21.87 4.23 -9.57
CA LYS A 45 22.05 4.01 -11.01
C LYS A 45 20.71 3.56 -11.59
N ALA A 46 20.02 4.48 -12.25
CA ALA A 46 18.78 4.16 -12.95
C ALA A 46 19.08 3.39 -14.23
N PRO A 47 18.41 2.28 -14.51
CA PRO A 47 18.62 1.52 -15.75
C PRO A 47 18.11 2.27 -16.98
N VAL A 48 17.05 3.07 -16.81
CA VAL A 48 16.41 3.89 -17.83
C VAL A 48 16.48 5.35 -17.44
N GLY A 49 16.74 6.24 -18.38
CA GLY A 49 16.74 7.68 -18.13
C GLY A 49 15.30 8.23 -18.05
N GLY A 50 15.16 9.33 -17.31
CA GLY A 50 13.87 9.98 -17.11
C GLY A 50 13.63 10.44 -15.68
N LYS A 51 12.40 10.84 -15.40
CA LYS A 51 11.95 11.11 -14.04
C LYS A 51 11.65 9.80 -13.33
N HIS A 52 12.20 9.67 -12.15
CA HIS A 52 12.01 8.51 -11.28
C HIS A 52 11.68 8.96 -9.87
N ALA A 53 10.89 8.18 -9.17
CA ALA A 53 10.59 8.40 -7.77
C ALA A 53 11.59 7.62 -6.89
N ILE A 54 12.11 8.33 -5.89
CA ILE A 54 12.93 7.78 -4.81
C ILE A 54 12.11 7.88 -3.54
N GLY A 55 11.81 6.74 -2.93
CA GLY A 55 11.04 6.64 -1.70
C GLY A 55 11.89 6.23 -0.51
N MET A 56 11.42 6.58 0.69
CA MET A 56 12.02 6.21 1.94
C MET A 56 10.94 5.85 2.95
N TYR A 57 10.94 4.61 3.43
CA TYR A 57 10.26 4.25 4.68
C TYR A 57 11.22 4.53 5.82
N ALA A 58 10.82 5.34 6.79
CA ALA A 58 11.66 5.66 7.94
C ALA A 58 10.81 5.75 9.22
N ASP A 59 11.24 5.02 10.25
CA ASP A 59 10.80 5.22 11.62
C ASP A 59 11.87 6.04 12.33
N GLY A 60 11.69 7.35 12.33
CA GLY A 60 12.67 8.35 12.76
C GLY A 60 12.87 9.46 11.74
N GLY A 61 13.78 10.38 12.04
CA GLY A 61 14.07 11.50 11.14
C GLY A 61 14.99 11.09 9.98
N VAL A 62 14.72 11.64 8.79
CA VAL A 62 15.50 11.33 7.58
C VAL A 62 15.73 12.56 6.72
N ARG A 63 16.88 12.58 6.05
CA ARG A 63 17.23 13.53 5.01
C ARG A 63 17.85 12.79 3.83
N ILE A 64 17.56 13.26 2.62
CA ILE A 64 18.14 12.72 1.39
C ILE A 64 18.71 13.85 0.55
N TRP A 65 19.93 13.67 0.07
CA TRP A 65 20.56 14.49 -0.94
C TRP A 65 20.80 13.65 -2.19
N LEU A 66 20.49 14.23 -3.34
CA LEU A 66 20.85 13.74 -4.66
C LEU A 66 21.77 14.75 -5.32
N ASN A 67 22.96 14.32 -5.75
CA ASN A 67 23.97 15.19 -6.34
C ASN A 67 24.22 16.44 -5.49
N ASP A 68 24.43 16.25 -4.18
CA ASP A 68 24.65 17.25 -3.12
C ASP A 68 23.49 18.22 -2.88
N ARG A 69 22.39 18.10 -3.61
CA ARG A 69 21.16 18.88 -3.39
C ARG A 69 20.27 18.17 -2.38
N LEU A 70 19.87 18.84 -1.32
CA LEU A 70 18.86 18.36 -0.36
C LEU A 70 17.50 18.26 -1.07
N VAL A 71 16.98 17.05 -1.21
CA VAL A 71 15.70 16.77 -1.89
C VAL A 71 14.60 16.35 -0.92
N LEU A 72 14.97 15.86 0.26
CA LEU A 72 14.04 15.51 1.34
C LEU A 72 14.62 15.93 2.68
N ASP A 73 13.85 16.67 3.49
CA ASP A 73 14.17 16.98 4.89
C ASP A 73 12.96 16.69 5.79
N LYS A 74 13.03 15.59 6.50
CA LYS A 74 12.06 15.14 7.51
C LYS A 74 12.76 14.82 8.82
N TRP A 75 13.72 15.65 9.24
CA TRP A 75 14.61 15.40 10.38
C TRP A 75 13.92 15.27 11.73
N ASN A 76 12.73 15.84 11.87
CA ASN A 76 11.96 15.81 13.11
C ASN A 76 10.78 14.83 13.06
N ALA A 77 10.69 14.01 12.03
CA ALA A 77 9.64 13.00 11.91
C ALA A 77 9.74 11.95 13.03
N ARG A 78 8.61 11.34 13.33
CA ARG A 78 8.47 10.28 14.33
C ARG A 78 7.52 9.22 13.81
N GLY A 79 7.70 7.98 14.28
CA GLY A 79 6.95 6.83 13.80
C GLY A 79 7.30 6.45 12.37
N LEU A 80 6.83 5.30 11.94
CA LEU A 80 7.07 4.84 10.57
C LEU A 80 6.27 5.68 9.58
N GLN A 81 6.97 6.35 8.69
CA GLN A 81 6.41 7.20 7.64
C GLN A 81 7.00 6.82 6.28
N PHE A 82 6.23 7.06 5.22
CA PHE A 82 6.72 6.97 3.86
C PHE A 82 6.86 8.36 3.25
N TYR A 83 7.99 8.59 2.60
CA TYR A 83 8.27 9.84 1.87
C TYR A 83 8.74 9.49 0.47
N SER A 84 8.38 10.31 -0.52
CA SER A 84 8.91 10.17 -1.87
C SER A 84 9.27 11.53 -2.47
N VAL A 85 10.23 11.50 -3.38
CA VAL A 85 10.64 12.66 -4.18
C VAL A 85 10.88 12.20 -5.61
N GLU A 86 10.55 13.04 -6.58
CA GLU A 86 10.91 12.82 -7.97
C GLU A 86 12.26 13.46 -8.32
N ALA A 87 13.06 12.74 -9.08
CA ALA A 87 14.32 13.24 -9.61
C ALA A 87 14.56 12.72 -11.04
N SER A 88 15.31 13.49 -11.84
CA SER A 88 15.68 13.07 -13.19
C SER A 88 17.00 12.33 -13.17
N PHE A 89 17.05 11.19 -13.84
CA PHE A 89 18.21 10.33 -13.96
C PHE A 89 18.61 10.14 -15.42
N GLU A 90 19.91 10.01 -15.68
CA GLU A 90 20.44 9.55 -16.95
C GLU A 90 20.63 8.04 -16.92
N ALA A 91 20.22 7.33 -17.98
CA ALA A 91 20.34 5.89 -18.06
C ALA A 91 21.79 5.42 -17.80
N GLY A 92 21.94 4.49 -16.88
CA GLY A 92 23.25 3.89 -16.57
C GLY A 92 24.26 4.80 -15.87
N ARG A 93 23.99 6.09 -15.70
CA ARG A 93 24.87 7.03 -15.01
C ARG A 93 24.72 6.93 -13.49
N LYS A 94 25.85 6.97 -12.78
CA LYS A 94 25.87 7.02 -11.32
C LYS A 94 25.49 8.43 -10.83
N MET A 95 24.46 8.51 -9.99
CA MET A 95 24.07 9.74 -9.29
C MET A 95 24.45 9.62 -7.81
N PRO A 96 25.27 10.55 -7.28
CA PRO A 96 25.60 10.55 -5.85
C PRO A 96 24.35 10.65 -4.99
N ILE A 97 24.26 9.81 -3.97
CA ILE A 97 23.23 9.89 -2.94
C ILE A 97 23.87 9.95 -1.56
N LYS A 98 23.34 10.80 -0.71
CA LYS A 98 23.61 10.84 0.72
C LYS A 98 22.29 10.74 1.46
N ILE A 99 22.21 9.84 2.44
CA ILE A 99 21.06 9.67 3.33
C ILE A 99 21.56 9.86 4.75
N GLU A 100 20.85 10.64 5.52
CA GLU A 100 21.02 10.78 6.95
C GLU A 100 19.75 10.33 7.66
N TYR A 101 19.93 9.53 8.68
CA TYR A 101 18.87 8.98 9.52
C TYR A 101 19.17 9.24 10.98
N ILE A 102 18.14 9.52 11.77
CA ILE A 102 18.24 9.68 13.22
C ILE A 102 17.11 8.91 13.91
N ASN A 103 17.48 8.07 14.85
CA ASN A 103 16.56 7.53 15.85
C ASN A 103 16.71 8.30 17.15
N LYS A 104 15.67 9.01 17.55
CA LYS A 104 15.63 9.73 18.83
C LYS A 104 15.08 8.84 19.96
N THR A 105 14.00 8.11 19.68
CA THR A 105 13.31 7.26 20.65
C THR A 105 12.46 6.22 19.91
N GLY A 106 12.24 5.05 20.55
CA GLY A 106 11.34 4.02 20.04
C GLY A 106 11.93 3.10 18.99
N ALA A 107 11.08 2.48 18.22
CA ALA A 107 11.47 1.60 17.12
C ALA A 107 12.26 2.34 16.05
N ALA A 108 13.03 1.62 15.28
CA ALA A 108 13.91 2.18 14.26
C ALA A 108 13.85 1.36 12.97
N ALA A 109 13.57 2.02 11.87
CA ALA A 109 13.61 1.43 10.54
C ALA A 109 14.03 2.48 9.50
N CYS A 110 14.72 2.04 8.45
CA CYS A 110 15.10 2.91 7.34
C CYS A 110 15.27 2.08 6.07
N MET A 111 14.36 2.26 5.09
CA MET A 111 14.40 1.51 3.82
C MET A 111 14.28 2.46 2.64
N LEU A 112 15.33 2.50 1.82
CA LEU A 112 15.32 3.20 0.54
C LEU A 112 14.64 2.32 -0.51
N VAL A 113 13.71 2.89 -1.22
CA VAL A 113 13.04 2.26 -2.37
C VAL A 113 13.08 3.19 -3.57
N SER A 114 12.94 2.65 -4.76
CA SER A 114 12.87 3.43 -5.99
C SER A 114 11.97 2.73 -6.99
N ASP A 115 11.46 3.49 -7.92
CA ASP A 115 10.74 2.94 -9.08
C ASP A 115 11.66 2.52 -10.23
N PHE A 116 12.97 2.48 -10.02
CA PHE A 116 13.90 2.07 -11.08
C PHE A 116 13.56 0.70 -11.66
N GLY A 117 12.93 -0.17 -10.86
CA GLY A 117 12.81 -1.58 -11.15
C GLY A 117 14.20 -2.26 -11.22
N ASN A 118 14.21 -3.57 -11.21
CA ASN A 118 15.33 -4.32 -11.75
C ASN A 118 15.01 -4.54 -13.24
N SER A 119 15.57 -3.72 -14.13
CA SER A 119 15.25 -3.77 -15.56
C SER A 119 15.35 -5.18 -16.12
N ASP A 120 16.41 -5.91 -15.76
CA ASP A 120 16.62 -7.28 -16.27
C ASP A 120 15.53 -8.24 -15.76
N GLN A 121 15.04 -8.06 -14.54
CA GLN A 121 13.94 -8.86 -13.99
C GLN A 121 12.60 -8.45 -14.61
N ILE A 122 12.35 -7.15 -14.77
CA ILE A 122 11.14 -6.65 -15.42
C ILE A 122 11.09 -7.12 -16.88
N ASP A 123 12.20 -7.05 -17.62
CA ASP A 123 12.26 -7.50 -19.01
C ASP A 123 12.02 -9.00 -19.15
N LYS A 124 12.58 -9.82 -18.26
CA LYS A 124 12.27 -11.27 -18.19
C LYS A 124 10.79 -11.53 -17.90
N VAL A 125 10.19 -10.79 -16.97
CA VAL A 125 8.76 -10.91 -16.68
C VAL A 125 7.94 -10.51 -17.91
N LYS A 126 8.28 -9.42 -18.61
CA LYS A 126 7.61 -8.97 -19.82
C LYS A 126 7.68 -10.03 -20.94
N GLU A 127 8.85 -10.61 -21.14
CA GLU A 127 9.03 -11.72 -22.11
C GLU A 127 8.11 -12.90 -21.75
N PHE A 128 8.14 -13.32 -20.48
CA PHE A 128 7.30 -14.42 -19.99
C PHE A 128 5.81 -14.16 -20.17
N VAL A 129 5.30 -12.96 -19.78
CA VAL A 129 3.87 -12.65 -19.81
C VAL A 129 3.35 -12.35 -21.22
N SER A 130 4.22 -12.10 -22.19
CA SER A 130 3.83 -11.83 -23.59
C SER A 130 3.24 -13.06 -24.27
N GLY A 131 3.62 -14.26 -23.84
CA GLY A 131 3.24 -15.54 -24.46
C GLY A 131 2.08 -16.27 -23.77
N VAL A 132 1.44 -15.65 -22.75
CA VAL A 132 0.38 -16.31 -21.99
C VAL A 132 -1.00 -15.68 -22.26
N ASP A 133 -2.06 -16.46 -22.08
CA ASP A 133 -3.43 -16.01 -22.34
C ASP A 133 -3.98 -15.08 -21.27
N LEU A 134 -3.57 -15.25 -20.01
CA LEU A 134 -4.01 -14.46 -18.87
C LEU A 134 -2.88 -14.36 -17.87
N VAL A 135 -2.73 -13.19 -17.25
CA VAL A 135 -1.76 -12.96 -16.18
C VAL A 135 -2.50 -12.71 -14.85
N LEU A 136 -2.15 -13.49 -13.84
CA LEU A 136 -2.58 -13.25 -12.46
C LEU A 136 -1.43 -12.61 -11.70
N VAL A 137 -1.60 -11.38 -11.25
CA VAL A 137 -0.57 -10.64 -10.52
C VAL A 137 -0.98 -10.56 -9.06
N ALA A 138 -0.27 -11.29 -8.18
CA ALA A 138 -0.49 -11.26 -6.74
C ALA A 138 0.44 -10.24 -6.09
N LEU A 139 -0.12 -9.21 -5.49
CA LEU A 139 0.60 -8.11 -4.83
C LEU A 139 0.00 -7.84 -3.44
N GLY A 140 0.67 -7.03 -2.65
CA GLY A 140 0.15 -6.66 -1.34
C GLY A 140 1.22 -6.23 -0.34
N ASN A 141 0.91 -6.38 0.93
CA ASN A 141 1.82 -6.07 2.02
C ASN A 141 1.92 -7.24 3.00
N ASP A 142 2.94 -7.19 3.84
CA ASP A 142 3.21 -8.15 4.89
C ASP A 142 3.38 -7.46 6.26
N GLU A 143 3.63 -8.24 7.29
CA GLU A 143 3.86 -7.75 8.66
C GLU A 143 5.10 -6.86 8.82
N LYS A 144 5.98 -6.80 7.83
CA LYS A 144 7.13 -5.89 7.85
C LYS A 144 6.69 -4.44 7.62
N LEU A 145 5.63 -4.24 6.83
CA LEU A 145 5.09 -2.91 6.55
C LEU A 145 4.04 -2.49 7.56
N ALA A 146 3.13 -3.38 7.93
CA ALA A 146 2.07 -3.09 8.90
C ALA A 146 1.72 -4.32 9.73
N ARG A 147 1.55 -4.13 11.04
CA ARG A 147 1.14 -5.15 12.00
C ARG A 147 0.57 -4.49 13.25
N GLU A 148 0.13 -5.28 14.22
CA GLU A 148 -0.18 -4.76 15.54
C GLU A 148 0.98 -3.91 16.09
N ASN A 149 0.67 -2.75 16.61
CA ASN A 149 1.61 -1.72 17.07
C ASN A 149 2.50 -1.08 15.98
N ARG A 150 2.17 -1.28 14.71
CA ARG A 150 2.84 -0.62 13.59
C ARG A 150 1.82 -0.26 12.51
N ASP A 151 1.46 1.02 12.46
CA ASP A 151 0.56 1.55 11.45
C ASP A 151 1.17 1.49 10.04
N LEU A 152 0.30 1.38 9.05
CA LEU A 152 0.70 1.46 7.66
C LEU A 152 1.18 2.88 7.34
N PRO A 153 2.42 3.06 6.88
CA PRO A 153 2.98 4.40 6.66
C PRO A 153 2.44 5.10 5.41
N SER A 154 1.78 4.36 4.53
CA SER A 154 1.18 4.85 3.28
C SER A 154 0.08 3.90 2.85
N ILE A 155 -1.05 4.43 2.39
CA ILE A 155 -2.16 3.62 1.86
C ILE A 155 -1.94 3.17 0.42
N TYR A 156 -0.92 3.68 -0.26
CA TYR A 156 -0.63 3.27 -1.64
C TYR A 156 -0.01 1.89 -1.71
N LEU A 157 -0.32 1.18 -2.81
CA LEU A 157 0.40 -0.03 -3.16
C LEU A 157 1.91 0.29 -3.25
N PRO A 158 2.79 -0.56 -2.66
CA PRO A 158 4.22 -0.28 -2.70
C PRO A 158 4.73 0.02 -4.12
N MET A 159 5.53 1.09 -4.27
CA MET A 159 5.93 1.67 -5.57
C MET A 159 6.45 0.65 -6.58
N THR A 160 7.30 -0.27 -6.14
CA THR A 160 7.88 -1.31 -7.02
C THR A 160 6.83 -2.30 -7.50
N GLN A 161 5.80 -2.54 -6.70
CA GLN A 161 4.69 -3.42 -7.05
C GLN A 161 3.76 -2.77 -8.07
N GLU A 162 3.44 -1.49 -7.88
CA GLU A 162 2.63 -0.76 -8.85
C GLU A 162 3.36 -0.60 -10.19
N LEU A 163 4.68 -0.35 -10.17
CA LEU A 163 5.49 -0.33 -11.37
C LEU A 163 5.45 -1.68 -12.10
N LEU A 164 5.68 -2.77 -11.38
CA LEU A 164 5.62 -4.11 -11.95
C LEU A 164 4.26 -4.39 -12.62
N LEU A 165 3.17 -4.05 -11.93
CA LEU A 165 1.82 -4.20 -12.47
C LEU A 165 1.64 -3.40 -13.77
N LYS A 166 2.08 -2.15 -13.79
CA LYS A 166 2.03 -1.27 -14.97
C LYS A 166 2.82 -1.84 -16.15
N GLU A 167 4.02 -2.35 -15.90
CA GLU A 167 4.87 -2.94 -16.93
C GLU A 167 4.32 -4.26 -17.47
N ILE A 168 3.73 -5.09 -16.63
CA ILE A 168 3.01 -6.31 -17.03
C ILE A 168 1.81 -5.95 -17.92
N TYR A 169 0.97 -5.02 -17.46
CA TYR A 169 -0.24 -4.61 -18.15
C TYR A 169 0.04 -4.03 -19.56
N LYS A 170 1.14 -3.30 -19.74
CA LYS A 170 1.55 -2.77 -21.06
C LYS A 170 1.79 -3.89 -22.08
N VAL A 171 2.25 -5.05 -21.63
CA VAL A 171 2.56 -6.20 -22.50
C VAL A 171 1.35 -7.11 -22.65
N ASN A 172 0.64 -7.35 -21.56
CA ASN A 172 -0.55 -8.21 -21.56
C ASN A 172 -1.70 -7.56 -20.78
N PRO A 173 -2.62 -6.85 -21.47
CA PRO A 173 -3.77 -6.23 -20.82
C PRO A 173 -4.77 -7.21 -20.21
N ARG A 174 -4.71 -8.51 -20.59
CA ARG A 174 -5.49 -9.57 -19.92
C ARG A 174 -4.84 -9.94 -18.58
N THR A 175 -4.86 -8.97 -17.68
CA THR A 175 -4.25 -9.07 -16.35
C THR A 175 -5.33 -8.94 -15.28
N ALA A 176 -5.32 -9.83 -14.30
CA ALA A 176 -6.10 -9.69 -13.08
C ALA A 176 -5.15 -9.46 -11.88
N LEU A 177 -5.52 -8.51 -11.03
CA LEU A 177 -4.78 -8.17 -9.81
C LEU A 177 -5.41 -8.88 -8.61
N ILE A 178 -4.60 -9.57 -7.84
CA ILE A 178 -4.98 -10.18 -6.56
C ILE A 178 -4.24 -9.45 -5.45
N LEU A 179 -4.97 -8.80 -4.55
CA LEU A 179 -4.40 -8.06 -3.43
C LEU A 179 -4.42 -8.90 -2.15
N HIS A 180 -3.25 -9.30 -1.70
CA HIS A 180 -3.03 -9.93 -0.40
C HIS A 180 -2.56 -8.87 0.60
N THR A 181 -3.49 -8.34 1.39
CA THR A 181 -3.21 -7.21 2.29
C THR A 181 -3.90 -7.40 3.63
N GLY A 182 -3.27 -6.96 4.71
CA GLY A 182 -3.92 -6.86 6.02
C GLY A 182 -4.62 -5.50 6.25
N ASN A 183 -4.38 -4.54 5.35
CA ASN A 183 -4.86 -3.17 5.41
C ASN A 183 -5.49 -2.78 4.07
N PRO A 184 -6.39 -1.77 4.05
CA PRO A 184 -6.86 -1.20 2.80
C PRO A 184 -5.70 -0.50 2.08
N LEU A 185 -5.35 -1.00 0.89
CA LEU A 185 -4.41 -0.34 -0.01
C LEU A 185 -5.18 0.27 -1.18
N THR A 186 -4.65 1.36 -1.71
CA THR A 186 -5.20 2.04 -2.87
C THR A 186 -4.24 2.01 -4.06
N SER A 187 -4.79 1.85 -5.23
CA SER A 187 -4.13 2.10 -6.52
C SER A 187 -5.19 2.59 -7.50
N LYS A 188 -5.28 3.89 -7.63
CA LYS A 188 -6.19 4.53 -8.60
C LYS A 188 -5.90 4.04 -10.01
N TRP A 189 -4.61 3.93 -10.36
CA TRP A 189 -4.22 3.43 -11.66
C TRP A 189 -4.74 2.01 -11.93
N ALA A 190 -4.62 1.11 -10.95
CA ALA A 190 -5.14 -0.25 -11.11
C ALA A 190 -6.66 -0.27 -11.28
N ALA A 191 -7.39 0.55 -10.49
CA ALA A 191 -8.84 0.67 -10.60
C ALA A 191 -9.32 1.18 -11.97
N GLU A 192 -8.52 2.01 -12.64
CA GLU A 192 -8.83 2.59 -13.95
C GLU A 192 -8.43 1.69 -15.13
N HIS A 193 -7.47 0.79 -14.96
CA HIS A 193 -6.85 0.07 -16.08
C HIS A 193 -7.00 -1.45 -15.99
N VAL A 194 -6.91 -2.03 -14.80
CA VAL A 194 -6.89 -3.49 -14.63
C VAL A 194 -8.32 -4.04 -14.71
N PRO A 195 -8.60 -4.99 -15.64
CA PRO A 195 -9.96 -5.48 -15.87
C PRO A 195 -10.63 -6.17 -14.70
N ALA A 196 -9.84 -6.80 -13.81
CA ALA A 196 -10.34 -7.49 -12.63
C ALA A 196 -9.39 -7.30 -11.46
N ILE A 197 -9.95 -6.94 -10.30
CA ILE A 197 -9.22 -6.80 -9.03
C ILE A 197 -9.93 -7.64 -7.97
N LEU A 198 -9.19 -8.54 -7.33
CA LEU A 198 -9.67 -9.37 -6.25
C LEU A 198 -8.98 -8.97 -4.95
N GLN A 199 -9.74 -8.45 -4.00
CA GLN A 199 -9.25 -8.17 -2.64
C GLN A 199 -9.31 -9.45 -1.83
N ALA A 200 -8.19 -10.11 -1.66
CA ALA A 200 -8.11 -11.43 -1.03
C ALA A 200 -7.81 -11.36 0.48
N TRP A 201 -7.40 -10.23 1.00
CA TRP A 201 -6.93 -10.05 2.38
C TRP A 201 -5.83 -11.06 2.74
N TYR A 202 -5.80 -11.55 3.98
CA TYR A 202 -4.99 -12.70 4.41
C TYR A 202 -5.90 -13.93 4.55
N PRO A 203 -6.07 -14.73 3.49
CA PRO A 203 -7.17 -15.69 3.38
C PRO A 203 -6.97 -16.98 4.18
N GLY A 204 -5.87 -17.15 4.90
CA GLY A 204 -5.61 -18.32 5.74
C GLY A 204 -5.37 -19.62 4.97
N GLN A 205 -5.60 -20.76 5.63
CA GLN A 205 -5.24 -22.09 5.13
C GLN A 205 -5.94 -22.46 3.82
N GLU A 206 -7.23 -22.16 3.68
CA GLU A 206 -8.03 -22.51 2.48
C GLU A 206 -7.98 -21.43 1.38
N GLY A 207 -7.14 -20.41 1.55
CA GLY A 207 -7.09 -19.26 0.67
C GLY A 207 -6.83 -19.59 -0.79
N GLY A 208 -5.90 -20.50 -1.06
CA GLY A 208 -5.60 -20.94 -2.43
C GLY A 208 -6.81 -21.60 -3.10
N LYS A 209 -7.57 -22.43 -2.37
CA LYS A 209 -8.77 -23.07 -2.86
C LYS A 209 -9.89 -22.05 -3.13
N ALA A 210 -10.11 -21.12 -2.21
CA ALA A 210 -11.12 -20.08 -2.37
C ALA A 210 -10.82 -19.18 -3.57
N LEU A 211 -9.56 -18.75 -3.72
CA LEU A 211 -9.13 -17.95 -4.87
C LEU A 211 -9.31 -18.71 -6.19
N ALA A 212 -8.89 -19.96 -6.25
CA ALA A 212 -9.07 -20.79 -7.44
C ALA A 212 -10.57 -20.95 -7.75
N GLY A 213 -11.40 -21.21 -6.75
CA GLY A 213 -12.86 -21.31 -6.93
C GLY A 213 -13.46 -20.08 -7.59
N ILE A 214 -13.10 -18.89 -7.14
CA ILE A 214 -13.54 -17.63 -7.73
C ILE A 214 -12.97 -17.46 -9.14
N LEU A 215 -11.66 -17.61 -9.32
CA LEU A 215 -10.99 -17.37 -10.61
C LEU A 215 -11.47 -18.31 -11.72
N PHE A 216 -11.82 -19.54 -11.39
CA PHE A 216 -12.34 -20.53 -12.35
C PHE A 216 -13.87 -20.63 -12.36
N GLY A 217 -14.57 -19.84 -11.56
CA GLY A 217 -16.03 -19.74 -11.56
C GLY A 217 -16.76 -20.89 -10.90
N SER A 218 -16.09 -21.75 -10.11
CA SER A 218 -16.75 -22.77 -9.28
C SER A 218 -17.35 -22.18 -8.01
N GLU A 219 -16.88 -21.02 -7.59
CA GLU A 219 -17.39 -20.24 -6.47
C GLU A 219 -17.78 -18.83 -6.96
N ASN A 220 -18.91 -18.34 -6.52
CA ASN A 220 -19.40 -17.01 -6.85
C ASN A 220 -19.01 -16.01 -5.75
N PRO A 221 -18.25 -14.94 -6.04
CA PRO A 221 -17.88 -13.98 -5.02
C PRO A 221 -19.12 -13.24 -4.48
N SER A 222 -19.27 -13.19 -3.16
CA SER A 222 -20.35 -12.47 -2.47
C SER A 222 -19.82 -11.40 -1.51
N GLY A 223 -18.50 -11.37 -1.28
CA GLY A 223 -17.89 -10.48 -0.33
C GLY A 223 -18.06 -9.00 -0.69
N LYS A 224 -18.35 -8.18 0.32
CA LYS A 224 -18.40 -6.73 0.23
C LYS A 224 -17.31 -6.12 1.09
N LEU A 225 -16.74 -4.98 0.66
CA LEU A 225 -15.73 -4.28 1.43
C LEU A 225 -16.29 -3.80 2.77
N PRO A 226 -15.68 -4.17 3.89
CA PRO A 226 -16.14 -3.78 5.23
C PRO A 226 -15.67 -2.37 5.62
N MET A 227 -15.09 -1.64 4.68
CA MET A 227 -14.54 -0.30 4.89
C MET A 227 -14.50 0.49 3.60
N THR A 228 -14.33 1.81 3.74
CA THR A 228 -14.07 2.72 2.62
C THR A 228 -12.62 2.63 2.20
N ILE A 229 -12.35 2.46 0.90
CA ILE A 229 -11.01 2.58 0.32
C ILE A 229 -10.87 4.00 -0.24
N TYR A 230 -10.01 4.79 0.35
CA TYR A 230 -9.73 6.16 -0.09
C TYR A 230 -9.03 6.17 -1.45
N GLU A 231 -9.27 7.20 -2.25
CA GLU A 231 -8.62 7.37 -3.55
C GLU A 231 -7.17 7.83 -3.39
N SER A 232 -6.90 8.64 -2.37
CA SER A 232 -5.57 9.18 -2.09
C SER A 232 -5.40 9.54 -0.61
N GLU A 233 -4.15 9.77 -0.20
CA GLU A 233 -3.81 10.17 1.17
C GLU A 233 -4.32 11.57 1.52
N GLU A 234 -4.57 12.44 0.53
CA GLU A 234 -5.14 13.76 0.75
C GLU A 234 -6.58 13.72 1.30
N GLN A 235 -7.26 12.59 1.16
CA GLN A 235 -8.58 12.37 1.76
C GLN A 235 -8.50 11.98 3.24
N LEU A 236 -7.32 11.63 3.75
CA LEU A 236 -7.14 11.23 5.14
C LEU A 236 -7.02 12.48 6.02
N PRO A 237 -7.84 12.62 7.07
CA PRO A 237 -7.60 13.62 8.09
C PRO A 237 -6.32 13.31 8.88
N ASP A 238 -5.82 14.29 9.64
CA ASP A 238 -4.67 14.08 10.52
C ASP A 238 -4.87 12.84 11.40
N ILE A 239 -3.83 12.02 11.53
CA ILE A 239 -3.90 10.75 12.26
C ILE A 239 -4.26 10.96 13.75
N LEU A 240 -3.95 12.11 14.32
CA LEU A 240 -4.27 12.47 15.70
C LEU A 240 -5.66 13.12 15.84
N ASP A 241 -6.35 13.41 14.74
CA ASP A 241 -7.73 13.91 14.78
C ASP A 241 -8.70 12.74 14.81
N TYR A 242 -9.23 12.42 15.98
CA TYR A 242 -10.18 11.32 16.21
C TYR A 242 -11.65 11.72 15.99
N ASP A 243 -11.91 12.97 15.59
CA ASP A 243 -13.27 13.45 15.32
C ASP A 243 -13.77 12.88 13.98
N ILE A 244 -14.62 11.87 14.05
CA ILE A 244 -15.17 11.20 12.86
C ILE A 244 -16.05 12.11 11.99
N TRP A 245 -16.65 13.15 12.58
CA TRP A 245 -17.51 14.12 11.87
C TRP A 245 -16.73 14.96 10.86
N LYS A 246 -15.41 15.00 10.97
CA LYS A 246 -14.52 15.75 10.10
C LYS A 246 -14.14 14.99 8.81
N GLY A 247 -15.08 14.29 8.23
CA GLY A 247 -14.89 13.65 6.93
C GLY A 247 -14.28 12.25 6.97
N ARG A 248 -14.41 11.54 8.11
CA ARG A 248 -13.93 10.15 8.22
C ARG A 248 -15.00 9.16 7.78
N THR A 249 -14.55 8.04 7.24
CA THR A 249 -15.32 6.83 6.92
C THR A 249 -16.44 7.05 5.90
N TYR A 250 -17.19 5.99 5.59
CA TYR A 250 -18.36 6.05 4.71
C TYR A 250 -19.46 7.01 5.20
N GLN A 251 -19.46 7.33 6.50
CA GLN A 251 -20.50 8.18 7.11
C GLN A 251 -20.31 9.67 6.78
N TYR A 252 -19.06 10.15 6.76
CA TYR A 252 -18.79 11.58 6.73
C TYR A 252 -17.81 12.01 5.63
N LEU A 253 -17.25 11.09 4.84
CA LEU A 253 -16.38 11.43 3.72
C LEU A 253 -17.21 12.20 2.66
N SER A 254 -16.84 13.45 2.41
CA SER A 254 -17.52 14.32 1.45
C SER A 254 -17.07 14.12 0.00
N SER A 255 -15.87 13.58 -0.20
CA SER A 255 -15.31 13.30 -1.52
C SER A 255 -15.58 11.86 -1.94
N LYS A 256 -15.51 11.59 -3.25
CA LYS A 256 -15.70 10.24 -3.78
C LYS A 256 -14.51 9.36 -3.39
N PRO A 257 -14.72 8.23 -2.71
CA PRO A 257 -13.66 7.25 -2.45
C PRO A 257 -13.31 6.46 -3.72
N LEU A 258 -12.19 5.74 -3.70
CA LEU A 258 -11.87 4.77 -4.75
C LEU A 258 -12.91 3.66 -4.78
N TYR A 259 -13.19 3.05 -3.62
CA TYR A 259 -14.29 2.12 -3.41
C TYR A 259 -15.01 2.44 -2.11
N GLY A 260 -16.33 2.52 -2.15
CA GLY A 260 -17.14 2.76 -0.96
C GLY A 260 -17.24 1.54 -0.05
N PHE A 261 -17.61 1.76 1.20
CA PHE A 261 -18.07 0.71 2.10
C PHE A 261 -19.19 -0.09 1.41
N GLY A 262 -19.15 -1.40 1.51
CA GLY A 262 -20.13 -2.28 0.87
C GLY A 262 -19.92 -2.54 -0.61
N HIS A 263 -18.86 -1.97 -1.24
CA HIS A 263 -18.53 -2.29 -2.62
C HIS A 263 -18.09 -3.75 -2.76
N GLY A 264 -18.60 -4.43 -3.77
CA GLY A 264 -18.20 -5.77 -4.16
C GLY A 264 -19.06 -6.28 -5.30
N LEU A 265 -18.41 -6.86 -6.30
CA LEU A 265 -19.07 -7.43 -7.47
C LEU A 265 -19.31 -8.93 -7.25
N SER A 266 -20.34 -9.45 -7.92
CA SER A 266 -20.71 -10.86 -7.95
C SER A 266 -20.88 -11.30 -9.39
N TYR A 267 -20.85 -12.59 -9.66
CA TYR A 267 -21.28 -13.15 -10.94
C TYR A 267 -22.82 -13.17 -11.06
N SER A 268 -23.53 -12.94 -9.94
CA SER A 268 -24.96 -12.76 -9.88
C SER A 268 -25.37 -11.31 -9.73
N ASN A 269 -26.56 -10.98 -10.21
CA ASN A 269 -27.19 -9.69 -10.02
C ASN A 269 -28.43 -9.82 -9.14
N PHE A 270 -28.57 -8.93 -8.17
CA PHE A 270 -29.67 -8.92 -7.23
C PHE A 270 -30.48 -7.64 -7.39
N GLU A 271 -31.78 -7.79 -7.39
CA GLU A 271 -32.75 -6.69 -7.39
C GLU A 271 -33.33 -6.57 -5.99
N TYR A 272 -33.40 -5.33 -5.51
CA TYR A 272 -33.95 -4.97 -4.20
C TYR A 272 -35.23 -4.20 -4.42
N THR A 273 -36.35 -4.75 -3.90
CA THR A 273 -37.68 -4.16 -4.06
C THR A 273 -38.45 -4.22 -2.77
N HIS A 274 -39.57 -3.47 -2.72
CA HIS A 274 -40.55 -3.52 -1.63
C HIS A 274 -39.96 -3.25 -0.24
N LEU A 275 -39.05 -2.26 -0.13
CA LEU A 275 -38.56 -1.82 1.17
C LEU A 275 -39.73 -1.26 1.97
N GLN A 276 -39.98 -1.83 3.13
CA GLN A 276 -40.94 -1.37 4.11
C GLN A 276 -40.27 -1.18 5.45
N SER A 277 -40.57 -0.14 6.16
CA SER A 277 -40.10 0.12 7.51
C SER A 277 -41.17 0.82 8.33
N ASP A 278 -41.08 0.72 9.64
CA ASP A 278 -41.91 1.52 10.52
C ASP A 278 -41.58 3.02 10.33
N ASP A 279 -42.62 3.85 10.18
CA ASP A 279 -42.48 5.31 10.03
C ASP A 279 -42.03 5.99 11.32
N VAL A 280 -42.35 5.41 12.46
CA VAL A 280 -42.09 5.98 13.79
C VAL A 280 -41.68 4.87 14.76
N VAL A 281 -40.54 5.03 15.40
CA VAL A 281 -40.05 4.12 16.44
C VAL A 281 -39.82 4.91 17.74
N ARG A 282 -40.27 4.37 18.85
CA ARG A 282 -39.97 4.94 20.18
C ARG A 282 -38.52 4.69 20.54
N PRO A 283 -37.90 5.52 21.41
CA PRO A 283 -36.51 5.35 21.79
C PRO A 283 -36.15 3.98 22.41
N ASP A 284 -37.15 3.30 23.00
CA ASP A 284 -37.05 1.96 23.60
C ASP A 284 -37.74 0.88 22.75
N GLY A 285 -38.16 1.22 21.53
CA GLY A 285 -38.86 0.34 20.59
C GLY A 285 -37.91 -0.38 19.65
N THR A 286 -38.49 -1.30 18.87
CA THR A 286 -37.82 -2.04 17.83
C THR A 286 -38.26 -1.53 16.47
N LEU A 287 -37.30 -1.14 15.61
CA LEU A 287 -37.58 -0.84 14.21
C LEU A 287 -37.72 -2.16 13.45
N GLN A 288 -38.84 -2.34 12.75
CA GLN A 288 -39.06 -3.45 11.83
C GLN A 288 -38.85 -2.98 10.39
N CYS A 289 -37.98 -3.65 9.69
CA CYS A 289 -37.74 -3.41 8.27
C CYS A 289 -37.88 -4.73 7.50
N SER A 290 -38.45 -4.67 6.31
CA SER A 290 -38.47 -5.78 5.37
C SER A 290 -38.09 -5.31 3.97
N ILE A 291 -37.42 -6.18 3.22
CA ILE A 291 -37.04 -5.94 1.84
C ILE A 291 -37.11 -7.26 1.07
N GLU A 292 -37.57 -7.20 -0.17
CA GLU A 292 -37.53 -8.34 -1.08
C GLU A 292 -36.25 -8.28 -1.90
N ILE A 293 -35.49 -9.40 -1.90
CA ILE A 293 -34.25 -9.55 -2.67
C ILE A 293 -34.43 -10.72 -3.63
N LYS A 294 -34.23 -10.43 -4.90
CA LYS A 294 -34.38 -11.41 -5.97
C LYS A 294 -33.06 -11.53 -6.76
N ASN A 295 -32.54 -12.73 -6.90
CA ASN A 295 -31.51 -13.01 -7.88
C ASN A 295 -32.15 -12.99 -9.28
N ILE A 296 -31.71 -12.06 -10.13
CA ILE A 296 -32.22 -11.87 -11.49
C ILE A 296 -31.29 -12.45 -12.56
N SER A 297 -30.26 -13.19 -12.15
CA SER A 297 -29.30 -13.87 -13.03
C SER A 297 -29.45 -15.38 -13.00
N ASP A 298 -28.85 -16.06 -13.98
CA ASP A 298 -28.88 -17.53 -14.09
C ASP A 298 -27.86 -18.24 -13.18
N VAL A 299 -26.99 -17.47 -12.49
CA VAL A 299 -25.97 -17.99 -11.61
C VAL A 299 -26.46 -17.88 -10.16
N ALA A 300 -26.39 -18.96 -9.41
CA ALA A 300 -26.66 -18.95 -7.98
C ALA A 300 -25.61 -18.12 -7.25
N GLY A 301 -26.00 -17.35 -6.25
CA GLY A 301 -25.10 -16.50 -5.48
C GLY A 301 -25.67 -16.10 -4.13
N GLU A 302 -24.79 -15.58 -3.32
CA GLU A 302 -25.12 -15.00 -2.01
C GLU A 302 -25.02 -13.47 -2.09
N GLU A 303 -25.76 -12.79 -1.26
CA GLU A 303 -25.75 -11.32 -1.19
C GLU A 303 -25.59 -10.85 0.26
N VAL A 304 -24.77 -9.83 0.46
CA VAL A 304 -24.61 -9.16 1.76
C VAL A 304 -25.51 -7.93 1.80
N VAL A 305 -26.59 -8.07 2.57
CA VAL A 305 -27.51 -6.95 2.80
C VAL A 305 -26.98 -6.08 3.92
N GLN A 306 -26.83 -4.79 3.63
CA GLN A 306 -26.39 -3.80 4.61
C GLN A 306 -27.58 -3.02 5.14
N VAL A 307 -27.70 -2.92 6.47
CA VAL A 307 -28.80 -2.24 7.18
C VAL A 307 -28.25 -1.06 7.99
#